data_db1f3b44a326145c5682143d8339ab79
#
_entry.id   db1f3b44a326145c5682143d8339ab79
#
_cell.length_a   1.000
_cell.length_b   1.000
_cell.length_c   1.000
_cell.angle_alpha   90.00
_cell.angle_beta   90.00
_cell.angle_gamma   90.00
#
_symmetry.space_group_name_H-M   'P 1'
#
loop_
_entity.id
_entity.type
_entity.pdbx_description
1 polymer ?
#
loop_
_entity_poly.entity_id
_entity_poly.type
_entity_poly.pdbx_seq_one_letter_code
_entity_poly.pdbx_strand_id
1 'polypeptide(L)'
;MGIRSKSSSRRNVEDLRLTIDCLPLATRQAMLDGVRGTERIIVGAYTDGYGGVCPMLAAHRRGGRTNFLSFAHAWDRFTRAGRQARAATRRERSILTSQLEASLLSAADVDLRRAIGEHRGAVRRREREQRDPVGEILVKRRPRRLRRTSRESPSPSYSESPGRMNMISGTTHAGEVFSR
;
A
#
# COMPACT_ATOMS: atom_id res chain seq x y z
N MET A 1 31.52 -4.29 -29.93
CA MET A 1 31.28 -3.62 -28.62
C MET A 1 29.80 -3.23 -28.39
N GLY A 2 28.77 -4.05 -28.72
CA GLY A 2 27.34 -3.69 -28.67
C GLY A 2 26.48 -4.39 -27.60
N ILE A 3 26.98 -5.40 -26.91
CA ILE A 3 26.12 -6.27 -26.08
C ILE A 3 25.86 -5.71 -24.66
N ARG A 4 26.81 -5.00 -24.05
CA ARG A 4 26.67 -4.41 -22.71
C ARG A 4 25.64 -3.27 -22.62
N SER A 5 25.45 -2.50 -23.69
CA SER A 5 24.51 -1.36 -23.73
C SER A 5 23.04 -1.79 -23.70
N LYS A 6 22.69 -2.88 -24.41
CA LYS A 6 21.30 -3.39 -24.47
C LYS A 6 20.84 -3.98 -23.13
N SER A 7 21.72 -4.66 -22.39
CA SER A 7 21.44 -5.25 -21.08
C SER A 7 21.16 -4.18 -20.01
N SER A 8 21.92 -3.07 -20.01
CA SER A 8 21.70 -1.95 -19.08
C SER A 8 20.38 -1.24 -19.35
N SER A 9 20.03 -1.02 -20.61
CA SER A 9 18.77 -0.36 -20.99
C SER A 9 17.53 -1.16 -20.56
N ARG A 10 17.57 -2.49 -20.70
CA ARG A 10 16.47 -3.36 -20.24
C ARG A 10 16.29 -3.30 -18.72
N ARG A 11 17.38 -3.35 -17.97
CA ARG A 11 17.34 -3.24 -16.49
C ARG A 11 16.74 -1.90 -16.05
N ASN A 12 17.11 -0.79 -16.68
CA ASN A 12 16.55 0.51 -16.31
C ASN A 12 15.05 0.61 -16.59
N VAL A 13 14.53 -0.04 -17.63
CA VAL A 13 13.08 -0.13 -17.90
C VAL A 13 12.38 -0.98 -16.85
N GLU A 14 12.99 -2.10 -16.46
CA GLU A 14 12.45 -2.98 -15.42
C GLU A 14 12.44 -2.29 -14.05
N ASP A 15 13.53 -1.62 -13.68
CA ASP A 15 13.60 -0.82 -12.45
C ASP A 15 12.50 0.26 -12.41
N LEU A 16 12.25 0.94 -13.54
CA LEU A 16 11.18 1.92 -13.66
C LEU A 16 9.81 1.27 -13.45
N ARG A 17 9.56 0.12 -14.05
CA ARG A 17 8.34 -0.65 -13.88
C ARG A 17 8.10 -1.01 -12.42
N LEU A 18 9.09 -1.61 -11.77
CA LEU A 18 8.98 -2.01 -10.36
C LEU A 18 8.67 -0.81 -9.45
N THR A 19 9.29 0.35 -9.69
CA THR A 19 9.00 1.55 -8.91
C THR A 19 7.60 2.10 -9.18
N ILE A 20 7.09 1.99 -10.40
CA ILE A 20 5.70 2.33 -10.72
C ILE A 20 4.73 1.41 -9.97
N ASP A 21 4.97 0.09 -9.98
CA ASP A 21 4.12 -0.89 -9.30
C ASP A 21 4.09 -0.70 -7.77
N CYS A 22 5.13 -0.10 -7.18
CA CYS A 22 5.16 0.29 -5.77
C CYS A 22 4.37 1.57 -5.44
N LEU A 23 3.98 2.38 -6.43
CA LEU A 23 3.18 3.58 -6.18
C LEU A 23 1.72 3.21 -5.83
N PRO A 24 1.05 3.98 -4.95
CA PRO A 24 -0.38 3.82 -4.72
C PRO A 24 -1.19 3.93 -6.01
N LEU A 25 -2.26 3.15 -6.15
CA LEU A 25 -3.08 3.09 -7.36
C LEU A 25 -3.57 4.48 -7.81
N ALA A 26 -4.09 5.27 -6.88
CA ALA A 26 -4.54 6.64 -7.15
C ALA A 26 -3.40 7.53 -7.66
N THR A 27 -2.18 7.32 -7.17
CA THR A 27 -0.99 8.08 -7.62
C THR A 27 -0.55 7.68 -9.01
N ARG A 28 -0.63 6.37 -9.37
CA ARG A 28 -0.36 5.90 -10.74
C ARG A 28 -1.34 6.51 -11.74
N GLN A 29 -2.63 6.54 -11.38
CA GLN A 29 -3.67 7.18 -12.20
C GLN A 29 -3.40 8.66 -12.36
N ALA A 30 -3.16 9.38 -11.26
CA ALA A 30 -2.83 10.81 -11.29
C ALA A 30 -1.58 11.12 -12.11
N MET A 31 -0.57 10.23 -12.08
CA MET A 31 0.65 10.37 -12.90
C MET A 31 0.35 10.16 -14.38
N LEU A 32 -0.44 9.15 -14.73
CA LEU A 32 -0.84 8.90 -16.11
C LEU A 32 -1.60 10.09 -16.68
N ASP A 33 -2.59 10.60 -15.95
CA ASP A 33 -3.40 11.75 -16.35
C ASP A 33 -2.55 13.03 -16.44
N GLY A 34 -1.61 13.20 -15.51
CA GLY A 34 -0.67 14.31 -15.51
C GLY A 34 0.27 14.28 -16.69
N VAL A 35 0.86 13.12 -17.01
CA VAL A 35 1.78 12.95 -18.16
C VAL A 35 1.05 13.12 -19.49
N ARG A 36 -0.19 12.66 -19.59
CA ARG A 36 -1.01 12.83 -20.81
C ARG A 36 -1.46 14.28 -21.01
N GLY A 37 -1.89 14.94 -19.93
CA GLY A 37 -2.42 16.29 -19.96
C GLY A 37 -1.34 17.38 -19.99
N THR A 38 -0.06 17.03 -19.96
CA THR A 38 1.04 17.99 -19.97
C THR A 38 1.75 17.94 -21.32
N GLU A 39 1.88 19.07 -22.00
CA GLU A 39 2.56 19.14 -23.29
C GLU A 39 4.04 18.77 -23.18
N ARG A 40 4.71 19.30 -22.15
CA ARG A 40 6.17 19.19 -21.98
C ARG A 40 6.53 18.48 -20.68
N ILE A 41 6.80 17.19 -20.77
CA ILE A 41 7.42 16.42 -19.70
C ILE A 41 8.93 16.59 -19.78
N ILE A 42 9.58 16.84 -18.64
CA ILE A 42 11.01 17.06 -18.53
C ILE A 42 11.71 16.02 -17.66
N VAL A 43 13.04 16.01 -17.80
CA VAL A 43 13.98 15.12 -17.12
C VAL A 43 15.04 15.97 -16.43
N GLY A 44 15.51 15.56 -15.27
CA GLY A 44 16.63 16.17 -14.56
C GLY A 44 16.28 17.42 -13.73
N ALA A 45 15.01 17.84 -13.70
CA ALA A 45 14.52 18.91 -12.83
C ALA A 45 13.01 18.74 -12.55
N TYR A 46 12.47 19.48 -11.58
CA TYR A 46 11.02 19.50 -11.31
C TYR A 46 10.26 20.35 -12.34
N THR A 47 10.82 21.50 -12.68
CA THR A 47 10.29 22.43 -13.68
C THR A 47 11.44 23.00 -14.51
N ASP A 48 11.14 23.49 -15.69
CA ASP A 48 12.02 24.33 -16.48
C ASP A 48 11.40 25.73 -16.70
N GLY A 49 12.19 26.67 -17.19
CA GLY A 49 11.71 28.03 -17.48
C GLY A 49 10.70 28.13 -18.62
N TYR A 50 10.34 27.00 -19.25
CA TYR A 50 9.49 26.92 -20.46
C TYR A 50 8.16 26.19 -20.19
N GLY A 51 7.76 26.07 -18.90
CA GLY A 51 6.51 25.41 -18.52
C GLY A 51 6.56 23.88 -18.48
N GLY A 52 7.72 23.28 -18.72
CA GLY A 52 7.90 21.85 -18.58
C GLY A 52 7.86 21.40 -17.11
N VAL A 53 7.33 20.21 -16.86
CA VAL A 53 7.24 19.62 -15.53
C VAL A 53 7.70 18.16 -15.53
N CYS A 54 8.29 17.70 -14.42
CA CYS A 54 8.61 16.28 -14.27
C CYS A 54 7.35 15.43 -14.05
N PRO A 55 7.39 14.11 -14.29
CA PRO A 55 6.24 13.22 -14.06
C PRO A 55 5.68 13.25 -12.63
N MET A 56 6.54 13.44 -11.64
CA MET A 56 6.14 13.53 -10.22
C MET A 56 5.32 14.78 -9.95
N LEU A 57 5.74 15.94 -10.47
CA LEU A 57 5.00 17.18 -10.33
C LEU A 57 3.69 17.14 -11.14
N ALA A 58 3.71 16.49 -12.31
CA ALA A 58 2.51 16.25 -13.10
C ALA A 58 1.47 15.41 -12.31
N ALA A 59 1.92 14.34 -11.64
CA ALA A 59 1.09 13.54 -10.74
C ALA A 59 0.57 14.37 -9.55
N HIS A 60 1.45 15.13 -8.91
CA HIS A 60 1.08 15.98 -7.77
C HIS A 60 -0.02 16.99 -8.13
N ARG A 61 0.04 17.62 -9.28
CA ARG A 61 -0.97 18.55 -9.79
C ARG A 61 -2.33 17.89 -10.04
N ARG A 62 -2.35 16.55 -10.23
CA ARG A 62 -3.56 15.73 -10.40
C ARG A 62 -3.98 15.01 -9.12
N GLY A 63 -3.44 15.40 -7.97
CA GLY A 63 -3.81 14.85 -6.67
C GLY A 63 -3.01 13.63 -6.22
N GLY A 64 -2.05 13.15 -7.01
CA GLY A 64 -1.15 12.07 -6.60
C GLY A 64 -0.30 12.49 -5.40
N ARG A 65 -0.28 11.65 -4.35
CA ARG A 65 0.43 11.89 -3.10
C ARG A 65 1.18 10.62 -2.69
N THR A 66 2.49 10.72 -2.59
CA THR A 66 3.35 9.65 -2.09
C THR A 66 4.80 10.16 -1.98
N ASN A 67 5.67 9.33 -1.40
CA ASN A 67 7.10 9.53 -1.52
C ASN A 67 7.56 9.07 -2.92
N PHE A 68 7.96 10.01 -3.75
CA PHE A 68 8.40 9.76 -5.12
C PHE A 68 9.90 9.44 -5.26
N LEU A 69 10.67 9.34 -4.18
CA LEU A 69 12.13 9.26 -4.23
C LEU A 69 12.62 8.08 -5.08
N SER A 70 12.07 6.88 -4.84
CA SER A 70 12.44 5.68 -5.60
C SER A 70 12.10 5.82 -7.09
N PHE A 71 10.91 6.36 -7.39
CA PHE A 71 10.51 6.64 -8.78
C PHE A 71 11.42 7.68 -9.43
N ALA A 72 11.77 8.77 -8.73
CA ALA A 72 12.68 9.80 -9.24
C ALA A 72 14.03 9.20 -9.67
N HIS A 73 14.63 8.39 -8.80
CA HIS A 73 15.89 7.71 -9.11
C HIS A 73 15.78 6.74 -10.29
N ALA A 74 14.68 6.00 -10.40
CA ALA A 74 14.47 5.08 -11.52
C ALA A 74 14.23 5.85 -12.84
N TRP A 75 13.44 6.92 -12.79
CA TRP A 75 13.19 7.80 -13.93
C TRP A 75 14.49 8.44 -14.45
N ASP A 76 15.30 9.01 -13.56
CA ASP A 76 16.57 9.65 -13.93
C ASP A 76 17.57 8.63 -14.51
N ARG A 77 17.64 7.42 -13.95
CA ARG A 77 18.47 6.33 -14.52
C ARG A 77 17.97 5.88 -15.88
N PHE A 78 16.66 5.70 -16.03
CA PHE A 78 16.05 5.29 -17.30
C PHE A 78 16.30 6.32 -18.40
N THR A 79 16.09 7.59 -18.10
CA THR A 79 16.25 8.71 -19.05
C THR A 79 17.69 9.17 -19.17
N ARG A 80 18.62 8.63 -18.35
CA ARG A 80 20.01 9.08 -18.26
C ARG A 80 20.07 10.59 -18.01
N ALA A 81 19.30 11.04 -17.01
CA ALA A 81 19.24 12.45 -16.62
C ALA A 81 20.63 13.01 -16.37
N GLY A 82 20.93 14.14 -17.00
CA GLY A 82 22.15 14.92 -16.78
C GLY A 82 21.94 16.03 -15.75
N ARG A 83 22.93 16.90 -15.63
CA ARG A 83 22.84 18.07 -14.72
C ARG A 83 21.88 19.15 -15.23
N GLN A 84 21.52 19.14 -16.49
CA GLN A 84 20.62 20.13 -17.09
C GLN A 84 19.27 19.52 -17.39
N ALA A 85 18.21 20.29 -17.10
CA ALA A 85 16.86 19.94 -17.48
C ALA A 85 16.73 19.85 -19.01
N ARG A 86 16.04 18.81 -19.49
CA ARG A 86 15.70 18.65 -20.90
C ARG A 86 14.29 18.10 -21.06
N ALA A 87 13.69 18.33 -22.21
CA ALA A 87 12.45 17.64 -22.54
C ALA A 87 12.68 16.13 -22.62
N ALA A 88 11.74 15.36 -22.09
CA ALA A 88 11.68 13.93 -22.30
C ALA A 88 11.45 13.65 -23.79
N THR A 89 12.16 12.68 -24.34
CA THR A 89 11.95 12.24 -25.72
C THR A 89 10.58 11.58 -25.87
N ARG A 90 10.05 11.57 -27.09
CA ARG A 90 8.78 10.86 -27.39
C ARG A 90 8.81 9.40 -26.92
N ARG A 91 9.96 8.73 -27.11
CA ARG A 91 10.14 7.34 -26.69
C ARG A 91 10.11 7.18 -25.16
N GLU A 92 10.78 8.04 -24.42
CA GLU A 92 10.78 8.03 -22.95
C GLU A 92 9.37 8.24 -22.40
N ARG A 93 8.65 9.23 -22.94
CA ARG A 93 7.26 9.50 -22.58
C ARG A 93 6.34 8.33 -22.91
N SER A 94 6.48 7.71 -24.10
CA SER A 94 5.68 6.55 -24.50
C SER A 94 5.91 5.35 -23.58
N ILE A 95 7.18 5.04 -23.22
CA ILE A 95 7.50 3.95 -22.32
C ILE A 95 6.90 4.22 -20.93
N LEU A 96 7.03 5.42 -20.37
CA LEU A 96 6.43 5.77 -19.09
C LEU A 96 4.91 5.58 -19.11
N THR A 97 4.24 6.09 -20.13
CA THR A 97 2.79 5.97 -20.30
C THR A 97 2.36 4.50 -20.38
N SER A 98 3.03 3.69 -21.21
CA SER A 98 2.73 2.26 -21.35
C SER A 98 2.96 1.47 -20.06
N GLN A 99 4.00 1.80 -19.27
CA GLN A 99 4.24 1.15 -17.98
C GLN A 99 3.16 1.52 -16.94
N LEU A 100 2.72 2.77 -16.90
CA LEU A 100 1.62 3.20 -16.03
C LEU A 100 0.31 2.51 -16.40
N GLU A 101 -0.03 2.44 -17.69
CA GLU A 101 -1.22 1.75 -18.18
C GLU A 101 -1.20 0.26 -17.83
N ALA A 102 -0.09 -0.43 -18.11
CA ALA A 102 0.07 -1.83 -17.80
C ALA A 102 -0.06 -2.11 -16.30
N SER A 103 0.52 -1.24 -15.46
CA SER A 103 0.43 -1.33 -14.00
C SER A 103 -0.99 -1.15 -13.48
N LEU A 104 -1.76 -0.22 -14.06
CA LEU A 104 -3.16 0.01 -13.70
C LEU A 104 -4.06 -1.17 -14.12
N LEU A 105 -3.86 -1.70 -15.33
CA LEU A 105 -4.59 -2.88 -15.82
C LEU A 105 -4.31 -4.11 -14.96
N SER A 106 -3.05 -4.33 -14.58
CA SER A 106 -2.68 -5.45 -13.70
C SER A 106 -3.34 -5.35 -12.33
N ALA A 107 -3.42 -4.14 -11.76
CA ALA A 107 -4.10 -3.92 -10.48
C ALA A 107 -5.60 -4.19 -10.57
N ALA A 108 -6.25 -3.74 -11.65
CA ALA A 108 -7.67 -3.99 -11.88
C ALA A 108 -7.98 -5.50 -12.05
N ASP A 109 -7.10 -6.27 -12.71
CA ASP A 109 -7.25 -7.72 -12.87
C ASP A 109 -7.14 -8.47 -11.54
N VAL A 110 -6.23 -8.05 -10.65
CA VAL A 110 -6.10 -8.61 -9.31
C VAL A 110 -7.37 -8.35 -8.48
N ASP A 111 -7.91 -7.14 -8.52
CA ASP A 111 -9.14 -6.79 -7.81
C ASP A 111 -10.35 -7.57 -8.32
N LEU A 112 -10.47 -7.75 -9.64
CA LEU A 112 -11.53 -8.56 -10.24
C LEU A 112 -11.45 -10.03 -9.81
N ARG A 113 -10.25 -10.62 -9.82
CA ARG A 113 -10.06 -12.02 -9.38
C ARG A 113 -10.42 -12.19 -7.91
N ARG A 114 -10.06 -11.22 -7.06
CA ARG A 114 -10.45 -11.20 -5.64
C ARG A 114 -11.96 -11.15 -5.48
N ALA A 115 -12.65 -10.24 -6.16
CA ALA A 115 -14.11 -10.10 -6.10
C ALA A 115 -14.84 -11.38 -6.57
N ILE A 116 -14.35 -12.02 -7.64
CA ILE A 116 -14.89 -13.32 -8.11
C ILE A 116 -14.70 -14.40 -7.04
N GLY A 117 -13.53 -14.45 -6.40
CA GLY A 117 -13.23 -15.41 -5.33
C GLY A 117 -14.16 -15.24 -4.12
N GLU A 118 -14.38 -14.00 -3.68
CA GLU A 118 -15.28 -13.65 -2.59
C GLU A 118 -16.74 -14.01 -2.93
N HIS A 119 -17.19 -13.69 -4.12
CA HIS A 119 -18.55 -14.06 -4.58
C HIS A 119 -18.76 -15.56 -4.59
N ARG A 120 -17.84 -16.33 -5.18
CA ARG A 120 -17.90 -17.80 -5.18
C ARG A 120 -17.91 -18.37 -3.76
N GLY A 121 -17.14 -17.80 -2.86
CA GLY A 121 -17.13 -18.19 -1.44
C GLY A 121 -18.47 -17.91 -0.75
N ALA A 122 -19.09 -16.77 -1.02
CA ALA A 122 -20.40 -16.41 -0.49
C ALA A 122 -21.51 -17.33 -1.00
N VAL A 123 -21.52 -17.67 -2.29
CA VAL A 123 -22.47 -18.63 -2.89
C VAL A 123 -22.35 -20.01 -2.22
N ARG A 124 -21.13 -20.54 -2.09
CA ARG A 124 -20.90 -21.84 -1.43
C ARG A 124 -21.34 -21.85 0.04
N ARG A 125 -21.19 -20.75 0.77
CA ARG A 125 -21.69 -20.64 2.14
C ARG A 125 -23.20 -20.73 2.18
N ARG A 126 -23.91 -19.97 1.34
CA ARG A 126 -25.39 -20.02 1.24
C ARG A 126 -25.91 -21.40 0.87
N GLU A 127 -25.24 -22.09 -0.06
CA GLU A 127 -25.60 -23.46 -0.46
C GLU A 127 -25.43 -24.45 0.70
N ARG A 128 -24.38 -24.32 1.53
CA ARG A 128 -24.19 -25.14 2.73
C ARG A 128 -25.24 -24.85 3.80
N GLU A 129 -25.53 -23.59 4.06
CA GLU A 129 -26.56 -23.15 5.00
C GLU A 129 -27.95 -23.68 4.60
N GLN A 130 -28.25 -23.73 3.30
CA GLN A 130 -29.48 -24.29 2.75
C GLN A 130 -29.54 -25.83 2.80
N ARG A 131 -28.39 -26.51 2.71
CA ARG A 131 -28.32 -27.99 2.80
C ARG A 131 -28.40 -28.53 4.21
N ASP A 132 -27.96 -27.77 5.23
CA ASP A 132 -27.93 -28.16 6.62
C ASP A 132 -28.84 -27.29 7.52
N PRO A 133 -30.13 -27.12 7.23
CA PRO A 133 -31.03 -26.38 8.13
C PRO A 133 -31.28 -27.11 9.47
N VAL A 134 -31.00 -28.42 9.55
CA VAL A 134 -31.22 -29.27 10.70
C VAL A 134 -30.03 -29.30 11.67
N GLY A 135 -28.79 -29.11 11.18
CA GLY A 135 -27.57 -29.15 12.00
C GLY A 135 -27.50 -28.05 13.02
N GLU A 136 -27.97 -26.85 12.69
CA GLU A 136 -27.97 -25.71 13.62
C GLU A 136 -29.00 -25.85 14.75
N ILE A 137 -30.12 -26.50 14.49
CA ILE A 137 -31.17 -26.76 15.50
C ILE A 137 -30.69 -27.77 16.54
N LEU A 138 -29.91 -28.78 16.12
CA LEU A 138 -29.39 -29.82 17.04
C LEU A 138 -28.26 -29.30 17.93
N VAL A 139 -27.42 -28.39 17.47
CA VAL A 139 -26.33 -27.78 18.28
C VAL A 139 -26.90 -26.88 19.38
N LYS A 140 -28.01 -26.19 19.11
CA LYS A 140 -28.69 -25.34 20.12
C LYS A 140 -29.45 -26.14 21.20
N ARG A 141 -29.68 -27.44 21.01
CA ARG A 141 -30.36 -28.33 21.98
C ARG A 141 -29.42 -29.22 22.81
N ARG A 142 -28.14 -28.85 22.99
CA ARG A 142 -27.32 -29.51 24.01
C ARG A 142 -27.96 -29.27 25.37
N PRO A 143 -28.47 -30.31 26.09
CA PRO A 143 -29.03 -30.11 27.39
C PRO A 143 -27.96 -29.56 28.33
N ARG A 144 -28.28 -28.47 29.01
CA ARG A 144 -27.48 -27.99 30.14
C ARG A 144 -27.28 -29.19 31.06
N ARG A 145 -26.09 -29.74 31.10
CA ARG A 145 -25.70 -30.70 32.14
C ARG A 145 -26.05 -30.09 33.47
N LEU A 146 -27.07 -30.66 34.14
CA LEU A 146 -27.37 -30.40 35.52
C LEU A 146 -26.05 -30.49 36.30
N ARG A 147 -25.59 -29.37 36.78
CA ARG A 147 -24.48 -29.29 37.72
C ARG A 147 -24.93 -30.04 38.99
N ARG A 148 -24.44 -31.26 39.11
CA ARG A 148 -24.59 -32.03 40.35
C ARG A 148 -23.84 -31.27 41.44
N THR A 149 -24.59 -30.61 42.30
CA THR A 149 -24.09 -29.93 43.48
C THR A 149 -23.60 -31.00 44.45
N SER A 150 -22.33 -31.28 44.46
CA SER A 150 -21.68 -31.95 45.57
C SER A 150 -21.42 -30.88 46.63
N ARG A 151 -22.24 -30.98 47.66
CA ARG A 151 -22.18 -30.24 48.92
C ARG A 151 -21.02 -30.83 49.70
N GLU A 152 -19.93 -30.10 49.85
CA GLU A 152 -18.94 -30.38 50.90
C GLU A 152 -18.49 -29.07 51.51
N SER A 153 -18.65 -29.04 52.83
CA SER A 153 -18.53 -27.89 53.72
C SER A 153 -17.09 -27.65 54.17
N PRO A 154 -16.82 -26.60 54.90
CA PRO A 154 -15.57 -25.84 54.86
C PRO A 154 -14.62 -26.16 56.01
N SER A 155 -13.38 -25.78 55.85
CA SER A 155 -12.50 -25.51 56.98
C SER A 155 -11.50 -24.40 56.67
N PRO A 156 -11.25 -23.51 57.59
CA PRO A 156 -10.46 -22.32 57.40
C PRO A 156 -9.01 -22.54 57.80
N SER A 157 -8.09 -21.93 57.11
CA SER A 157 -6.76 -21.67 57.71
C SER A 157 -6.20 -20.35 57.24
N TYR A 158 -6.00 -19.53 58.17
CA TYR A 158 -5.23 -18.32 58.33
C TYR A 158 -3.80 -18.41 57.78
N SER A 159 -3.35 -17.34 57.20
CA SER A 159 -2.06 -16.66 57.46
C SER A 159 -1.89 -15.58 56.39
N GLU A 160 -2.05 -14.39 56.80
CA GLU A 160 -1.00 -13.39 57.15
C GLU A 160 -0.13 -12.90 56.02
N SER A 161 -0.30 -11.60 55.80
CA SER A 161 0.43 -10.56 55.05
C SER A 161 1.96 -10.56 55.37
N PRO A 162 2.80 -9.63 54.87
CA PRO A 162 2.55 -8.41 54.13
C PRO A 162 3.62 -8.02 53.08
N GLY A 163 3.33 -7.02 52.31
CA GLY A 163 4.34 -5.99 52.02
C GLY A 163 5.12 -6.05 50.71
N ARG A 164 4.82 -5.17 49.81
CA ARG A 164 5.74 -4.07 49.49
C ARG A 164 5.13 -3.11 48.47
N MET A 165 4.97 -1.91 48.97
CA MET A 165 4.93 -0.67 48.16
C MET A 165 6.19 -0.56 47.28
N ASN A 166 6.03 -0.13 46.05
CA ASN A 166 7.00 0.77 45.46
C ASN A 166 6.30 1.76 44.53
N MET A 167 6.17 2.94 45.04
CA MET A 167 6.02 4.19 44.28
C MET A 167 7.35 4.50 43.58
N ILE A 168 7.26 4.97 42.36
CA ILE A 168 8.13 6.01 41.80
C ILE A 168 7.27 6.66 40.69
N SER A 169 6.67 7.82 40.89
CA SER A 169 7.18 9.17 40.63
C SER A 169 7.82 9.30 39.26
N GLY A 170 7.13 9.92 38.31
CA GLY A 170 7.25 11.34 38.04
C GLY A 170 8.15 11.58 36.86
N THR A 171 7.71 12.21 35.82
CA THR A 171 8.26 13.49 35.38
C THR A 171 7.55 13.97 34.12
N THR A 172 6.77 14.98 34.26
CA THR A 172 6.38 15.98 33.27
C THR A 172 7.61 16.66 32.68
N HIS A 173 7.64 16.84 31.35
CA HIS A 173 8.41 17.95 30.80
C HIS A 173 7.60 18.61 29.68
N ALA A 174 7.25 19.83 30.00
CA ALA A 174 6.65 20.82 29.12
C ALA A 174 7.76 21.69 28.50
N GLY A 175 7.46 22.33 27.38
CA GLY A 175 8.21 23.46 26.79
C GLY A 175 9.00 23.00 25.56
N GLU A 176 8.96 23.64 24.43
CA GLU A 176 9.04 25.10 24.21
C GLU A 176 8.63 25.43 22.76
N VAL A 177 7.94 26.50 22.65
CA VAL A 177 7.65 27.31 21.47
C VAL A 177 8.94 27.87 20.88
N PHE A 178 9.14 27.81 19.58
CA PHE A 178 10.03 28.75 18.90
C PHE A 178 9.39 29.28 17.62
N SER A 179 8.97 30.54 17.72
CA SER A 179 8.69 31.43 16.60
C SER A 179 10.02 31.95 16.02
N ARG A 180 10.19 31.86 14.74
CA ARG A 180 10.65 32.96 13.87
C ARG A 180 10.56 32.54 12.42
#